data_bcc45c901862fd39adec00b9c1e51dcf
#
_entry.id   bcc45c901862fd39adec00b9c1e51dcf
#
_cell.length_a   1.000
_cell.length_b   1.000
_cell.length_c   1.000
_cell.angle_alpha   90.00
_cell.angle_beta   90.00
_cell.angle_gamma   90.00
#
_symmetry.space_group_name_H-M   'P 1'
#
loop_
_entity.id
_entity.type
_entity.pdbx_description
1 polymer ?
#
loop_
_entity_poly.entity_id
_entity_poly.type
_entity_poly.pdbx_seq_one_letter_code
_entity_poly.pdbx_strand_id
1 'polypeptide(L)' 'MKSLTEKLSYIQGLCEGLALDDTTKEGKVLLAIVDLLDDLTDTVYQLD' A
#
# COMPACT_ATOMS: atom_id res chain seq x y z
N MET A 1 13.89 0.14 -13.79
CA MET A 1 12.53 0.50 -13.32
C MET A 1 12.16 -0.37 -12.13
N LYS A 2 11.58 0.24 -11.11
CA LYS A 2 11.19 -0.53 -9.92
C LYS A 2 9.97 -1.38 -10.22
N SER A 3 9.93 -2.56 -9.62
CA SER A 3 8.79 -3.46 -9.75
C SER A 3 7.58 -2.92 -8.97
N LEU A 4 6.42 -3.51 -9.22
CA LEU A 4 5.20 -3.15 -8.50
C LEU A 4 5.37 -3.41 -7.00
N THR A 5 5.99 -4.54 -6.64
CA THR A 5 6.23 -4.89 -5.24
C THR A 5 7.12 -3.87 -4.54
N GLU A 6 8.17 -3.42 -5.23
CA GLU A 6 9.09 -2.42 -4.68
C GLU A 6 8.38 -1.09 -4.46
N LYS A 7 7.55 -0.68 -5.41
CA LYS A 7 6.78 0.57 -5.28
C LYS A 7 5.79 0.49 -4.14
N LEU A 8 5.12 -0.64 -3.99
CA LEU A 8 4.18 -0.84 -2.90
C LEU A 8 4.88 -0.79 -1.55
N SER A 9 6.03 -1.45 -1.44
CA SER A 9 6.83 -1.41 -0.21
C SER A 9 7.26 0.00 0.14
N TYR A 10 7.64 0.78 -0.87
CA TYR A 10 8.02 2.18 -0.66
C TYR A 10 6.84 2.99 -0.11
N ILE A 11 5.64 2.80 -0.69
CA ILE A 11 4.44 3.50 -0.23
C ILE A 11 4.10 3.11 1.20
N GLN A 12 4.19 1.83 1.52
CA GLN A 12 3.95 1.35 2.89
C GLN A 12 4.95 1.94 3.88
N GLY A 13 6.20 2.05 3.48
CA GLY A 13 7.23 2.68 4.30
C GLY A 13 6.96 4.16 4.52
N LEU A 14 6.47 4.85 3.50
CA LEU A 14 6.07 6.25 3.63
C LEU A 14 4.92 6.41 4.63
N CYS A 15 3.93 5.54 4.55
CA CYS A 15 2.81 5.58 5.48
C CYS A 15 3.28 5.44 6.93
N GLU A 16 4.19 4.51 7.18
CA GLU A 16 4.75 4.32 8.51
C GLU A 16 5.60 5.51 8.95
N GLY A 17 6.46 6.00 8.05
CA GLY A 17 7.37 7.11 8.35
C GLY A 17 6.65 8.41 8.63
N LEU A 18 5.50 8.63 8.00
CA LEU A 18 4.68 9.83 8.20
C LEU A 18 3.61 9.62 9.28
N ALA A 19 3.62 8.47 9.94
CA ALA A 19 2.64 8.11 10.96
C ALA A 19 1.21 8.21 10.46
N LEU A 20 0.99 7.81 9.21
CA LEU A 20 -0.34 7.80 8.62
C LEU A 20 -1.19 6.74 9.31
N ASP A 21 -2.36 7.14 9.78
CA ASP A 21 -3.25 6.23 10.50
C ASP A 21 -4.70 6.49 10.09
N ASP A 22 -5.62 5.78 10.72
CA ASP A 22 -7.05 5.88 10.41
C ASP A 22 -7.80 6.86 11.31
N THR A 23 -7.09 7.72 12.02
CA THR A 23 -7.72 8.73 12.87
C THR A 23 -8.21 9.94 12.07
N THR A 24 -7.69 10.14 10.86
CA THR A 24 -8.16 11.19 9.96
C THR A 24 -8.94 10.56 8.80
N LYS A 25 -9.78 11.36 8.15
CA LYS A 25 -10.54 10.90 6.99
C LYS A 25 -9.61 10.52 5.84
N GLU A 26 -8.64 11.37 5.58
CA GLU A 26 -7.67 11.15 4.50
C GLU A 26 -6.82 9.92 4.78
N GLY A 27 -6.36 9.76 6.02
CA GLY A 27 -5.57 8.61 6.41
C GLY A 27 -6.33 7.31 6.23
N LYS A 28 -7.60 7.30 6.61
CA LYS A 28 -8.44 6.13 6.47
C LYS A 28 -8.60 5.70 5.01
N VAL A 29 -8.86 6.67 4.13
CA VAL A 29 -9.01 6.39 2.70
C VAL A 29 -7.70 5.91 2.10
N LEU A 30 -6.59 6.57 2.43
CA LEU A 30 -5.30 6.20 1.88
C LEU A 30 -4.87 4.81 2.32
N LEU A 31 -5.09 4.47 3.58
CA LEU A 31 -4.77 3.12 4.07
C LEU A 31 -5.63 2.05 3.41
N ALA A 32 -6.89 2.36 3.12
CA ALA A 32 -7.76 1.45 2.40
C ALA A 32 -7.26 1.21 0.97
N ILE A 33 -6.75 2.26 0.32
CA ILE A 33 -6.18 2.13 -1.03
C ILE A 33 -4.91 1.28 -0.99
N VAL A 34 -4.05 1.50 0.00
CA VAL A 34 -2.83 0.71 0.14
C VAL A 34 -3.16 -0.76 0.37
N ASP A 35 -4.18 -1.04 1.17
CA ASP A 35 -4.62 -2.40 1.42
C ASP A 35 -5.11 -3.07 0.12
N LEU A 36 -5.86 -2.34 -0.69
CA LEU A 36 -6.30 -2.83 -2.00
C LEU A 36 -5.12 -3.14 -2.92
N LEU A 37 -4.13 -2.26 -2.94
CA LEU A 37 -2.93 -2.46 -3.76
C LEU A 37 -2.15 -3.69 -3.31
N ASP A 38 -2.09 -3.92 -2.01
CA ASP A 38 -1.43 -5.09 -1.45
C ASP A 38 -2.13 -6.37 -1.92
N ASP A 39 -3.46 -6.40 -1.85
CA ASP A 39 -4.25 -7.53 -2.30
C ASP A 39 -4.08 -7.79 -3.80
N LEU A 40 -4.06 -6.72 -4.61
CA LEU A 40 -3.86 -6.85 -6.04
C LEU A 40 -2.48 -7.41 -6.37
N THR A 41 -1.47 -6.96 -5.67
CA THR A 41 -0.10 -7.45 -5.87
C THR A 41 -0.02 -8.94 -5.54
N ASP A 42 -0.65 -9.33 -4.45
CA ASP A 42 -0.71 -10.72 -4.02
C ASP A 42 -1.40 -11.59 -5.07
N THR A 43 -2.52 -11.11 -5.61
CA THR A 43 -3.29 -11.81 -6.64
C THR A 43 -2.44 -12.03 -7.89
N VAL A 44 -1.68 -11.02 -8.30
CA VAL A 44 -0.80 -11.14 -9.47
C VAL A 44 0.22 -12.25 -9.27
N TYR A 45 0.78 -12.36 -8.09
CA TYR A 45 1.73 -13.44 -7.79
C TYR A 45 1.07 -14.81 -7.80
N GLN A 46 -0.19 -14.90 -7.43
CA GLN A 46 -0.90 -16.16 -7.38
C GLN A 46 -1.41 -16.65 -8.73
N LEU A 47 -1.42 -15.77 -9.72
CA LEU A 47 -1.93 -16.10 -11.05
C LEU A 47 -0.91 -16.82 -11.93
N ASP A 48 0.22 -17.14 -11.42
CA ASP A 48 1.23 -17.91 -12.17
C ASP A 48 0.68 -19.28 -12.63
#